data_3db761dba1a47e92036072ba2f2fd2c0
#
_entry.id   3db761dba1a47e92036072ba2f2fd2c0
#
_cell.length_a   1.000
_cell.length_b   1.000
_cell.length_c   1.000
_cell.angle_alpha   90.00
_cell.angle_beta   90.00
_cell.angle_gamma   90.00
#
_symmetry.space_group_name_H-M   'P 1'
#
loop_
_entity.id
_entity.type
_entity.pdbx_description
1 polymer ?
#
loop_
_entity_poly.entity_id
_entity_poly.type
_entity_poly.pdbx_seq_one_letter_code
_entity_poly.pdbx_strand_id
1 'polypeptide(L)'
;MYADGKLIYQLDAVPGIWGNTPGWTWNIVRFSSNVSSLRVQFTPCYPETAGQQKTFYIDGGYNIYRWVMRRTMPAFLISMMVILIGLYISIYWIVIRCGSRIDGTLLYLGIFSILLGTWSANETDVATLLLTNRQGCSYLAFATLMLLPMSFILFVKSFLEIRDDRFCRIICNANLALIVLTHILNATEIYEFRRSLWMTHALIILMILYLLVVICSKIARRQLDQRLKACVGALLLVFFATIVDVSGYYKTSNDVGVFGRISFLIFIVVLGIESARQTVARLKKGRRVEELEQFALNDSMTGMYNRNAYDYFVKNEKDFEGYVIVTFDLNNLKQCNDQYGHRAGDEYIINAAHIIEDNFERYGKCYRIGGDEFCCIIPKGRYFKIERVMHKIDQDVEILNHKNIIPVPVGIAYGYAVFTADDTDPEKVRERADEDMYRNKKAMKQS
;
A
#
# COMPACT_ATOMS: atom_id res chain seq x y z
N MET A 1 -4.84 31.11 43.65
CA MET A 1 -3.57 31.21 44.35
C MET A 1 -3.47 32.56 45.00
N TYR A 2 -3.10 32.63 46.25
CA TYR A 2 -3.02 33.86 47.02
C TYR A 2 -1.60 34.06 47.53
N ALA A 3 -1.11 35.30 47.48
CA ALA A 3 0.15 35.73 48.05
C ALA A 3 -0.18 36.77 49.12
N ASP A 4 0.22 36.50 50.39
CA ASP A 4 -0.08 37.33 51.56
C ASP A 4 -1.56 37.76 51.63
N GLY A 5 -2.46 36.82 51.34
CA GLY A 5 -3.91 37.03 51.36
C GLY A 5 -4.50 37.68 50.08
N LYS A 6 -3.68 38.19 49.16
CA LYS A 6 -4.13 38.80 47.90
C LYS A 6 -4.18 37.74 46.77
N LEU A 7 -5.28 37.71 46.02
CA LEU A 7 -5.42 36.83 44.83
C LEU A 7 -4.44 37.27 43.73
N ILE A 8 -3.52 36.41 43.37
CA ILE A 8 -2.51 36.62 42.30
C ILE A 8 -2.75 35.78 41.05
N TYR A 9 -3.49 34.68 41.18
CA TYR A 9 -3.78 33.82 40.04
C TYR A 9 -5.06 33.01 40.29
N GLN A 10 -5.90 32.92 39.25
CA GLN A 10 -7.10 32.09 39.22
C GLN A 10 -7.19 31.38 37.89
N LEU A 11 -7.51 30.10 37.92
CA LEU A 11 -7.81 29.29 36.76
C LEU A 11 -9.16 28.63 36.97
N ASP A 12 -10.12 29.02 36.16
CA ASP A 12 -11.48 28.49 36.22
C ASP A 12 -11.68 27.44 35.11
N ALA A 13 -12.50 26.44 35.41
CA ALA A 13 -13.02 25.58 34.39
C ALA A 13 -14.02 26.36 33.53
N VAL A 14 -13.80 26.40 32.24
CA VAL A 14 -14.75 27.05 31.31
C VAL A 14 -15.60 25.89 30.69
N PRO A 15 -16.93 25.93 30.92
CA PRO A 15 -17.82 25.00 30.23
C PRO A 15 -17.67 25.16 28.72
N GLY A 16 -17.53 24.07 28.00
CA GLY A 16 -17.36 24.09 26.55
C GLY A 16 -17.70 22.76 25.94
N ILE A 17 -17.76 22.70 24.62
CA ILE A 17 -18.01 21.49 23.82
C ILE A 17 -17.12 20.31 24.26
N TRP A 18 -15.98 20.56 24.87
CA TRP A 18 -14.96 19.58 25.24
C TRP A 18 -15.05 19.10 26.70
N GLY A 19 -16.05 19.51 27.44
CA GLY A 19 -16.23 19.21 28.86
C GLY A 19 -15.90 20.38 29.80
N ASN A 20 -16.23 20.23 31.08
CA ASN A 20 -16.07 21.24 32.12
C ASN A 20 -14.68 21.07 32.79
N THR A 21 -13.61 21.29 32.03
CA THR A 21 -12.22 21.13 32.51
C THR A 21 -11.30 22.19 31.90
N PRO A 22 -10.32 22.72 32.65
CA PRO A 22 -9.28 23.56 32.06
C PRO A 22 -8.25 22.76 31.27
N GLY A 23 -8.36 21.41 31.21
CA GLY A 23 -7.39 20.51 30.62
C GLY A 23 -6.17 20.26 31.52
N TRP A 24 -5.26 19.39 31.04
CA TRP A 24 -3.96 19.14 31.70
C TRP A 24 -3.01 20.28 31.39
N THR A 25 -2.55 21.01 32.42
CA THR A 25 -1.75 22.26 32.21
C THR A 25 -0.69 22.47 33.27
N TRP A 26 0.47 22.97 32.84
CA TRP A 26 1.42 23.67 33.68
C TRP A 26 1.00 25.11 33.82
N ASN A 27 0.89 25.58 35.08
CA ASN A 27 0.55 27.00 35.39
C ASN A 27 1.77 27.65 36.02
N ILE A 28 2.45 28.50 35.26
CA ILE A 28 3.61 29.29 35.76
C ILE A 28 3.10 30.60 36.26
N VAL A 29 3.08 30.75 37.59
CA VAL A 29 2.61 31.97 38.27
C VAL A 29 3.80 32.75 38.78
N ARG A 30 3.89 34.02 38.41
CA ARG A 30 4.94 34.92 38.87
C ARG A 30 4.47 35.65 40.10
N PHE A 31 5.31 35.75 41.12
CA PHE A 31 5.08 36.55 42.31
C PHE A 31 6.38 37.21 42.79
N SER A 32 6.27 38.23 43.64
CA SER A 32 7.41 38.96 44.19
C SER A 32 8.21 38.10 45.17
N SER A 33 9.52 38.34 45.29
CA SER A 33 10.40 37.69 46.27
C SER A 33 10.05 38.07 47.73
N ASN A 34 9.27 39.13 47.93
CA ASN A 34 8.93 39.64 49.28
C ASN A 34 7.65 38.98 49.85
N VAL A 35 7.09 37.98 49.18
CA VAL A 35 5.88 37.29 49.66
C VAL A 35 6.26 36.36 50.81
N SER A 36 5.55 36.52 51.94
CA SER A 36 5.78 35.74 53.17
C SER A 36 4.95 34.47 53.19
N SER A 37 3.79 34.43 52.55
CA SER A 37 2.91 33.30 52.56
C SER A 37 2.26 33.07 51.19
N LEU A 38 2.28 31.82 50.71
CA LEU A 38 1.58 31.38 49.51
C LEU A 38 0.50 30.36 49.90
N ARG A 39 -0.75 30.70 49.59
CA ARG A 39 -1.88 29.77 49.73
C ARG A 39 -2.39 29.35 48.37
N VAL A 40 -2.37 28.03 48.12
CA VAL A 40 -2.93 27.46 46.92
C VAL A 40 -4.21 26.72 47.28
N GLN A 41 -5.31 27.12 46.66
CA GLN A 41 -6.61 26.49 46.85
C GLN A 41 -7.00 25.78 45.56
N PHE A 42 -7.32 24.49 45.65
CA PHE A 42 -7.82 23.69 44.54
C PHE A 42 -9.26 23.30 44.77
N THR A 43 -10.07 23.55 43.74
CA THR A 43 -11.42 23.03 43.66
C THR A 43 -11.41 22.00 42.51
N PRO A 44 -11.59 20.70 42.79
CA PRO A 44 -11.56 19.71 41.76
C PRO A 44 -12.77 19.85 40.81
N CYS A 45 -12.55 19.82 39.52
CA CYS A 45 -13.64 19.81 38.53
C CYS A 45 -14.40 18.45 38.53
N TYR A 46 -13.75 17.38 38.98
CA TYR A 46 -14.32 16.04 39.06
C TYR A 46 -14.10 15.45 40.46
N PRO A 47 -15.13 14.76 41.03
CA PRO A 47 -15.03 14.14 42.34
C PRO A 47 -13.85 13.15 42.48
N GLU A 48 -13.53 12.42 41.40
CA GLU A 48 -12.47 11.41 41.42
C GLU A 48 -11.06 12.03 41.55
N THR A 49 -10.92 13.31 41.30
CA THR A 49 -9.65 14.03 41.44
C THR A 49 -9.51 14.75 42.78
N ALA A 50 -10.53 14.64 43.63
CA ALA A 50 -10.47 15.18 44.99
C ALA A 50 -9.42 14.43 45.83
N GLY A 51 -8.64 15.17 46.61
CA GLY A 51 -7.60 14.56 47.44
C GLY A 51 -6.30 14.15 46.73
N GLN A 52 -6.21 14.27 45.40
CA GLN A 52 -4.95 14.02 44.72
C GLN A 52 -3.88 15.04 45.13
N GLN A 53 -2.71 14.52 45.54
CA GLN A 53 -1.55 15.33 45.88
C GLN A 53 -1.01 16.00 44.61
N LYS A 54 -0.87 17.34 44.66
CA LYS A 54 -0.31 18.16 43.58
C LYS A 54 1.13 18.53 43.92
N THR A 55 2.00 18.52 42.93
CA THR A 55 3.41 18.86 43.08
C THR A 55 3.60 20.35 42.67
N PHE A 56 4.35 21.08 43.47
CA PHE A 56 4.70 22.48 43.24
C PHE A 56 6.21 22.62 43.13
N TYR A 57 6.63 23.50 42.28
CA TYR A 57 8.05 23.88 42.12
C TYR A 57 8.15 25.40 42.25
N ILE A 58 9.06 25.87 43.09
CA ILE A 58 9.34 27.30 43.29
C ILE A 58 10.80 27.51 42.92
N ASP A 59 11.03 28.32 41.88
CA ASP A 59 12.37 28.72 41.44
C ASP A 59 12.25 29.95 40.53
N GLY A 60 13.39 30.49 40.09
CA GLY A 60 13.40 31.50 39.04
C GLY A 60 12.74 31.03 37.77
N GLY A 61 11.97 31.89 37.09
CA GLY A 61 11.17 31.50 35.93
C GLY A 61 11.98 30.78 34.84
N TYR A 62 13.22 31.23 34.59
CA TYR A 62 14.13 30.56 33.65
C TYR A 62 14.47 29.13 34.09
N ASN A 63 14.72 28.92 35.36
CA ASN A 63 15.08 27.58 35.89
C ASN A 63 13.89 26.62 35.79
N ILE A 64 12.66 27.09 36.06
CA ILE A 64 11.44 26.29 35.92
C ILE A 64 11.27 25.82 34.46
N TYR A 65 11.35 26.73 33.47
CA TYR A 65 11.27 26.37 32.05
C TYR A 65 12.36 25.37 31.64
N ARG A 66 13.61 25.64 32.04
CA ARG A 66 14.73 24.76 31.76
C ARG A 66 14.54 23.38 32.37
N TRP A 67 14.00 23.27 33.56
CA TRP A 67 13.75 22.01 34.24
C TRP A 67 12.63 21.24 33.55
N VAL A 68 11.48 21.85 33.23
CA VAL A 68 10.39 21.21 32.51
C VAL A 68 10.89 20.71 31.14
N MET A 69 11.55 21.57 30.37
CA MET A 69 12.06 21.24 29.04
C MET A 69 13.05 20.08 29.09
N ARG A 70 14.03 20.09 29.97
CA ARG A 70 15.00 18.98 30.09
C ARG A 70 14.34 17.67 30.39
N ARG A 71 13.29 17.67 31.21
CA ARG A 71 12.60 16.47 31.64
C ARG A 71 11.68 15.91 30.56
N THR A 72 10.93 16.74 29.85
CA THR A 72 9.84 16.28 28.99
C THR A 72 10.15 16.37 27.49
N MET A 73 11.17 17.14 27.10
CA MET A 73 11.59 17.27 25.70
C MET A 73 12.00 15.95 25.04
N PRO A 74 12.75 15.04 25.69
CA PRO A 74 13.08 13.76 25.05
C PRO A 74 11.84 12.96 24.68
N ALA A 75 10.85 12.89 25.56
CA ALA A 75 9.57 12.19 25.31
C ALA A 75 8.79 12.83 24.15
N PHE A 76 8.77 14.16 24.10
CA PHE A 76 8.14 14.90 23.00
C PHE A 76 8.85 14.64 21.66
N LEU A 77 10.18 14.68 21.63
CA LEU A 77 10.97 14.42 20.42
C LEU A 77 10.75 12.99 19.91
N ILE A 78 10.71 11.99 20.79
CA ILE A 78 10.41 10.59 20.39
C ILE A 78 9.01 10.53 19.77
N SER A 79 8.01 11.18 20.36
CA SER A 79 6.66 11.22 19.82
C SER A 79 6.61 11.90 18.45
N MET A 80 7.34 12.99 18.25
CA MET A 80 7.48 13.65 16.95
C MET A 80 8.17 12.76 15.92
N MET A 81 9.20 12.00 16.31
CA MET A 81 9.83 11.02 15.41
C MET A 81 8.84 9.94 14.96
N VAL A 82 7.98 9.46 15.88
CA VAL A 82 6.92 8.49 15.54
C VAL A 82 5.95 9.07 14.51
N ILE A 83 5.54 10.34 14.65
CA ILE A 83 4.69 11.03 13.67
C ILE A 83 5.39 11.11 12.31
N LEU A 84 6.65 11.55 12.28
CA LEU A 84 7.41 11.71 11.04
C LEU A 84 7.62 10.37 10.31
N ILE A 85 7.91 9.31 11.04
CA ILE A 85 8.01 7.95 10.48
C ILE A 85 6.65 7.51 9.92
N GLY A 86 5.56 7.76 10.64
CA GLY A 86 4.21 7.46 10.17
C GLY A 86 3.84 8.19 8.89
N LEU A 87 4.18 9.48 8.78
CA LEU A 87 4.00 10.28 7.57
C LEU A 87 4.84 9.73 6.41
N TYR A 88 6.12 9.42 6.66
CA TYR A 88 7.00 8.83 5.65
C TYR A 88 6.44 7.50 5.12
N ILE A 89 6.02 6.59 5.99
CA ILE A 89 5.44 5.30 5.61
C ILE A 89 4.15 5.50 4.78
N SER A 90 3.30 6.46 5.17
CA SER A 90 2.05 6.75 4.45
C SER A 90 2.31 7.32 3.06
N ILE A 91 3.25 8.27 2.94
CA ILE A 91 3.67 8.85 1.64
C ILE A 91 4.28 7.76 0.75
N TYR A 92 5.17 6.93 1.32
CA TYR A 92 5.79 5.82 0.60
C TYR A 92 4.73 4.85 0.03
N TRP A 93 3.70 4.51 0.81
CA TRP A 93 2.58 3.70 0.34
C TRP A 93 1.83 4.38 -0.82
N ILE A 94 1.52 5.68 -0.72
CA ILE A 94 0.82 6.43 -1.77
C ILE A 94 1.62 6.37 -3.09
N VAL A 95 2.93 6.63 -3.03
CA VAL A 95 3.81 6.63 -4.21
C VAL A 95 3.81 5.25 -4.90
N ILE A 96 3.95 4.17 -4.13
CA ILE A 96 3.95 2.81 -4.71
C ILE A 96 2.57 2.42 -5.24
N ARG A 97 1.50 2.83 -4.56
CA ARG A 97 0.12 2.55 -4.97
C ARG A 97 -0.24 3.14 -6.33
N CYS A 98 0.33 4.28 -6.70
CA CYS A 98 0.12 4.90 -8.01
C CYS A 98 0.63 4.03 -9.17
N GLY A 99 1.65 3.18 -8.94
CA GLY A 99 2.24 2.31 -9.97
C GLY A 99 1.92 0.82 -9.83
N SER A 100 1.29 0.39 -8.74
CA SER A 100 1.11 -1.04 -8.45
C SER A 100 -0.07 -1.31 -7.54
N ARG A 101 -0.74 -2.45 -7.71
CA ARG A 101 -1.81 -2.90 -6.79
C ARG A 101 -1.19 -3.52 -5.54
N ILE A 102 -1.00 -2.72 -4.50
CA ILE A 102 -0.53 -3.16 -3.18
C ILE A 102 -1.64 -3.10 -2.14
N ASP A 103 -1.50 -3.93 -1.09
CA ASP A 103 -2.42 -3.90 0.07
C ASP A 103 -2.23 -2.63 0.93
N GLY A 104 -3.14 -2.43 1.90
CA GLY A 104 -3.13 -1.27 2.79
C GLY A 104 -2.20 -1.39 4.01
N THR A 105 -1.37 -2.41 4.13
CA THR A 105 -0.59 -2.70 5.35
C THR A 105 0.26 -1.51 5.79
N LEU A 106 1.05 -0.94 4.87
CA LEU A 106 1.90 0.22 5.17
C LEU A 106 1.07 1.47 5.50
N LEU A 107 -0.06 1.69 4.81
CA LEU A 107 -0.94 2.82 5.11
C LEU A 107 -1.51 2.72 6.52
N TYR A 108 -2.02 1.54 6.91
CA TYR A 108 -2.58 1.33 8.24
C TYR A 108 -1.53 1.50 9.35
N LEU A 109 -0.28 1.02 9.11
CA LEU A 109 0.83 1.25 10.03
C LEU A 109 1.18 2.74 10.13
N GLY A 110 1.21 3.45 9.00
CA GLY A 110 1.47 4.89 8.95
C GLY A 110 0.41 5.69 9.72
N ILE A 111 -0.87 5.42 9.48
CA ILE A 111 -1.98 6.07 10.20
C ILE A 111 -1.91 5.76 11.70
N PHE A 112 -1.69 4.50 12.07
CA PHE A 112 -1.52 4.10 13.47
C PHE A 112 -0.37 4.87 14.12
N SER A 113 0.78 4.97 13.45
CA SER A 113 1.95 5.69 13.95
C SER A 113 1.68 7.19 14.15
N ILE A 114 1.00 7.84 13.20
CA ILE A 114 0.62 9.26 13.30
C ILE A 114 -0.30 9.47 14.50
N LEU A 115 -1.35 8.64 14.64
CA LEU A 115 -2.29 8.75 15.75
C LEU A 115 -1.60 8.51 17.11
N LEU A 116 -0.78 7.47 17.20
CA LEU A 116 -0.04 7.13 18.43
C LEU A 116 0.95 8.23 18.81
N GLY A 117 1.71 8.73 17.83
CA GLY A 117 2.66 9.82 18.04
C GLY A 117 1.96 11.12 18.46
N THR A 118 0.84 11.45 17.85
CA THR A 118 0.04 12.63 18.19
C THR A 118 -0.53 12.53 19.60
N TRP A 119 -1.12 11.39 19.95
CA TRP A 119 -1.58 11.12 21.32
C TRP A 119 -0.43 11.24 22.31
N SER A 120 0.67 10.55 22.05
CA SER A 120 1.85 10.54 22.93
C SER A 120 2.52 11.92 23.08
N ALA A 121 2.60 12.72 22.01
CA ALA A 121 3.13 14.09 22.08
C ALA A 121 2.25 15.00 22.94
N ASN A 122 0.93 14.85 22.79
CA ASN A 122 -0.05 15.63 23.56
C ASN A 122 -0.06 15.29 25.06
N GLU A 123 0.33 14.09 25.45
CA GLU A 123 0.52 13.67 26.84
C GLU A 123 1.82 14.23 27.48
N THR A 124 2.64 14.99 26.74
CA THR A 124 3.85 15.60 27.28
C THR A 124 3.59 17.03 27.79
N ASP A 125 4.30 17.44 28.84
CA ASP A 125 4.20 18.79 29.39
C ASP A 125 4.64 19.87 28.37
N VAL A 126 5.48 19.53 27.39
CA VAL A 126 5.92 20.43 26.32
C VAL A 126 4.73 20.92 25.50
N ALA A 127 3.81 20.01 25.14
CA ALA A 127 2.62 20.38 24.37
C ALA A 127 1.75 21.38 25.15
N THR A 128 1.63 21.23 26.47
CA THR A 128 0.84 22.12 27.29
C THR A 128 1.48 23.53 27.49
N LEU A 129 2.80 23.63 27.34
CA LEU A 129 3.51 24.90 27.36
C LEU A 129 3.49 25.63 26.02
N LEU A 130 3.48 24.90 24.91
CA LEU A 130 3.53 25.47 23.56
C LEU A 130 2.14 25.82 23.02
N LEU A 131 1.12 25.02 23.35
CA LEU A 131 -0.23 25.18 22.83
C LEU A 131 -1.12 25.97 23.81
N THR A 132 -1.68 27.06 23.33
CA THR A 132 -2.55 27.94 24.16
C THR A 132 -3.97 27.39 24.30
N ASN A 133 -4.45 26.63 23.30
CA ASN A 133 -5.78 26.02 23.31
C ASN A 133 -5.77 24.68 24.07
N ARG A 134 -5.91 24.75 25.38
CA ARG A 134 -5.84 23.61 26.31
C ARG A 134 -6.99 22.62 26.14
N GLN A 135 -8.20 23.13 25.86
CA GLN A 135 -9.38 22.29 25.62
C GLN A 135 -9.22 21.51 24.30
N GLY A 136 -8.72 22.17 23.25
CA GLY A 136 -8.40 21.53 21.97
C GLY A 136 -7.37 20.40 22.10
N CYS A 137 -6.35 20.58 22.95
CA CYS A 137 -5.37 19.54 23.24
C CYS A 137 -6.01 18.32 23.91
N SER A 138 -6.88 18.54 24.89
CA SER A 138 -7.60 17.44 25.56
C SER A 138 -8.50 16.68 24.59
N TYR A 139 -9.23 17.39 23.74
CA TYR A 139 -10.04 16.78 22.70
C TYR A 139 -9.19 15.97 21.71
N LEU A 140 -8.09 16.52 21.26
CA LEU A 140 -7.17 15.83 20.34
C LEU A 140 -6.64 14.52 20.94
N ALA A 141 -6.31 14.51 22.24
CA ALA A 141 -5.88 13.32 22.95
C ALA A 141 -6.98 12.23 22.93
N PHE A 142 -8.22 12.59 23.26
CA PHE A 142 -9.34 11.66 23.25
C PHE A 142 -9.67 11.15 21.83
N ALA A 143 -9.73 12.04 20.85
CA ALA A 143 -10.04 11.67 19.47
C ALA A 143 -8.98 10.72 18.89
N THR A 144 -7.71 11.00 19.10
CA THR A 144 -6.62 10.13 18.65
C THR A 144 -6.64 8.78 19.36
N LEU A 145 -6.88 8.75 20.68
CA LEU A 145 -6.97 7.51 21.46
C LEU A 145 -8.13 6.62 20.98
N MET A 146 -9.29 7.21 20.64
CA MET A 146 -10.45 6.47 20.13
C MET A 146 -10.20 5.88 18.73
N LEU A 147 -9.37 6.50 17.90
CA LEU A 147 -9.05 6.03 16.54
C LEU A 147 -7.94 4.94 16.52
N LEU A 148 -7.13 4.87 17.57
CA LEU A 148 -6.00 3.92 17.64
C LEU A 148 -6.41 2.45 17.46
N PRO A 149 -7.47 1.93 18.13
CA PRO A 149 -7.84 0.52 18.01
C PRO A 149 -8.18 0.12 16.57
N MET A 150 -8.90 0.98 15.85
CA MET A 150 -9.30 0.71 14.47
C MET A 150 -8.09 0.65 13.54
N SER A 151 -7.20 1.62 13.62
CA SER A 151 -6.00 1.67 12.77
C SER A 151 -5.07 0.48 13.05
N PHE A 152 -4.92 0.09 14.31
CA PHE A 152 -4.08 -1.03 14.72
C PHE A 152 -4.62 -2.38 14.26
N ILE A 153 -5.92 -2.64 14.45
CA ILE A 153 -6.50 -3.92 14.03
C ILE A 153 -6.50 -4.10 12.51
N LEU A 154 -6.71 -3.01 11.74
CA LEU A 154 -6.61 -3.03 10.28
C LEU A 154 -5.17 -3.33 9.84
N PHE A 155 -4.19 -2.74 10.52
CA PHE A 155 -2.78 -3.06 10.30
C PHE A 155 -2.49 -4.53 10.55
N VAL A 156 -2.83 -5.06 11.74
CA VAL A 156 -2.53 -6.45 12.10
C VAL A 156 -3.25 -7.44 11.19
N LYS A 157 -4.51 -7.18 10.83
CA LYS A 157 -5.26 -7.99 9.86
C LYS A 157 -4.51 -8.12 8.55
N SER A 158 -4.07 -6.98 7.99
CA SER A 158 -3.35 -6.94 6.72
C SER A 158 -1.96 -7.54 6.83
N PHE A 159 -1.22 -7.23 7.90
CA PHE A 159 0.14 -7.70 8.15
C PHE A 159 0.23 -9.22 8.35
N LEU A 160 -0.69 -9.80 9.12
CA LEU A 160 -0.76 -11.24 9.37
C LEU A 160 -1.60 -12.01 8.34
N GLU A 161 -2.11 -11.37 7.31
CA GLU A 161 -2.97 -11.96 6.25
C GLU A 161 -4.13 -12.78 6.83
N ILE A 162 -4.90 -12.18 7.75
CA ILE A 162 -6.03 -12.85 8.38
C ILE A 162 -7.17 -12.96 7.37
N ARG A 163 -7.55 -14.17 6.97
CA ARG A 163 -8.57 -14.43 5.94
C ARG A 163 -10.00 -14.21 6.44
N ASP A 164 -10.32 -14.71 7.65
CA ASP A 164 -11.63 -14.45 8.27
C ASP A 164 -11.63 -13.08 8.93
N ASP A 165 -12.33 -12.14 8.31
CA ASP A 165 -12.36 -10.74 8.74
C ASP A 165 -13.66 -10.34 9.47
N ARG A 166 -14.56 -11.29 9.73
CA ARG A 166 -15.85 -10.99 10.38
C ARG A 166 -15.66 -10.31 11.72
N PHE A 167 -14.81 -10.86 12.56
CA PHE A 167 -14.52 -10.30 13.89
C PHE A 167 -13.82 -8.93 13.80
N CYS A 168 -12.88 -8.79 12.89
CA CYS A 168 -12.23 -7.52 12.63
C CYS A 168 -13.23 -6.44 12.18
N ARG A 169 -14.17 -6.78 11.28
CA ARG A 169 -15.25 -5.86 10.87
C ARG A 169 -16.17 -5.48 12.03
N ILE A 170 -16.53 -6.44 12.89
CA ILE A 170 -17.36 -6.17 14.08
C ILE A 170 -16.64 -5.16 14.99
N ILE A 171 -15.35 -5.38 15.31
CA ILE A 171 -14.59 -4.47 16.16
C ILE A 171 -14.46 -3.08 15.52
N CYS A 172 -14.16 -2.99 14.21
CA CYS A 172 -14.07 -1.71 13.51
C CYS A 172 -15.43 -0.95 13.50
N ASN A 173 -16.52 -1.65 13.23
CA ASN A 173 -17.86 -1.05 13.23
C ASN A 173 -18.29 -0.63 14.65
N ALA A 174 -17.99 -1.44 15.67
CA ALA A 174 -18.24 -1.09 17.06
C ALA A 174 -17.41 0.13 17.49
N ASN A 175 -16.14 0.22 17.06
CA ASN A 175 -15.30 1.38 17.33
C ASN A 175 -15.87 2.64 16.65
N LEU A 176 -16.25 2.55 15.38
CA LEU A 176 -16.85 3.69 14.66
C LEU A 176 -18.17 4.12 15.31
N ALA A 177 -19.05 3.18 15.66
CA ALA A 177 -20.28 3.47 16.37
C ALA A 177 -20.03 4.13 17.74
N LEU A 178 -19.02 3.65 18.48
CA LEU A 178 -18.61 4.23 19.75
C LEU A 178 -18.11 5.68 19.58
N ILE A 179 -17.29 5.95 18.57
CA ILE A 179 -16.80 7.30 18.26
C ILE A 179 -17.99 8.24 17.98
N VAL A 180 -18.89 7.83 17.09
CA VAL A 180 -20.07 8.65 16.76
C VAL A 180 -20.96 8.88 17.99
N LEU A 181 -21.26 7.81 18.75
CA LEU A 181 -22.08 7.89 19.95
C LEU A 181 -21.47 8.83 20.98
N THR A 182 -20.19 8.71 21.30
CA THR A 182 -19.49 9.55 22.29
C THR A 182 -19.44 11.01 21.87
N HIS A 183 -19.30 11.30 20.57
CA HIS A 183 -19.36 12.67 20.06
C HIS A 183 -20.76 13.27 20.19
N ILE A 184 -21.82 12.51 19.88
CA ILE A 184 -23.20 12.97 20.04
C ILE A 184 -23.49 13.21 21.51
N LEU A 185 -23.16 12.28 22.39
CA LEU A 185 -23.40 12.41 23.83
C LEU A 185 -22.67 13.59 24.45
N ASN A 186 -21.45 13.88 23.97
CA ASN A 186 -20.69 15.03 24.43
C ASN A 186 -21.25 16.35 23.85
N ALA A 187 -21.67 16.37 22.58
CA ALA A 187 -22.26 17.57 21.96
C ALA A 187 -23.62 17.93 22.56
N THR A 188 -24.37 16.93 23.06
CA THR A 188 -25.64 17.13 23.77
C THR A 188 -25.46 17.38 25.27
N GLU A 189 -24.23 17.48 25.76
CA GLU A 189 -23.87 17.67 27.19
C GLU A 189 -24.43 16.57 28.12
N ILE A 190 -24.96 15.46 27.59
CA ILE A 190 -25.48 14.34 28.37
C ILE A 190 -24.36 13.57 29.04
N TYR A 191 -23.23 13.39 28.31
CA TYR A 191 -22.14 12.57 28.80
C TYR A 191 -20.78 13.04 28.25
N GLU A 192 -19.88 13.47 29.14
CA GLU A 192 -18.57 13.98 28.75
C GLU A 192 -17.63 12.92 28.18
N PHE A 193 -16.77 13.28 27.24
CA PHE A 193 -15.74 12.38 26.66
C PHE A 193 -14.92 11.65 27.71
N ARG A 194 -14.50 12.33 28.76
CA ARG A 194 -13.70 11.73 29.83
C ARG A 194 -14.40 10.54 30.46
N ARG A 195 -15.71 10.64 30.67
CA ARG A 195 -16.51 9.57 31.28
C ARG A 195 -16.70 8.38 30.33
N SER A 196 -16.60 8.59 29.01
CA SER A 196 -16.75 7.55 28.00
C SER A 196 -15.44 6.74 27.76
N LEU A 197 -14.31 7.15 28.33
CA LEU A 197 -13.01 6.49 28.15
C LEU A 197 -13.02 5.00 28.49
N TRP A 198 -13.77 4.58 29.51
CA TRP A 198 -13.84 3.17 29.89
C TRP A 198 -14.38 2.28 28.75
N MET A 199 -15.28 2.82 27.90
CA MET A 199 -15.79 2.11 26.72
C MET A 199 -14.66 1.88 25.71
N THR A 200 -13.83 2.88 25.47
CA THR A 200 -12.65 2.78 24.61
C THR A 200 -11.64 1.76 25.16
N HIS A 201 -11.38 1.80 26.48
CA HIS A 201 -10.51 0.82 27.12
C HIS A 201 -11.06 -0.62 27.03
N ALA A 202 -12.39 -0.81 27.21
CA ALA A 202 -13.02 -2.12 27.06
C ALA A 202 -12.84 -2.65 25.63
N LEU A 203 -12.95 -1.79 24.62
CA LEU A 203 -12.76 -2.14 23.22
C LEU A 203 -11.28 -2.48 22.90
N ILE A 204 -10.33 -1.76 23.51
CA ILE A 204 -8.89 -2.08 23.43
C ILE A 204 -8.61 -3.46 24.05
N ILE A 205 -9.19 -3.75 25.21
CA ILE A 205 -9.04 -5.07 25.86
C ILE A 205 -9.60 -6.19 24.96
N LEU A 206 -10.79 -5.99 24.38
CA LEU A 206 -11.38 -6.94 23.44
C LEU A 206 -10.49 -7.16 22.21
N MET A 207 -9.90 -6.10 21.68
CA MET A 207 -8.94 -6.18 20.57
C MET A 207 -7.69 -6.98 20.97
N ILE A 208 -7.12 -6.74 22.16
CA ILE A 208 -5.95 -7.48 22.66
C ILE A 208 -6.29 -8.97 22.78
N LEU A 209 -7.43 -9.31 23.36
CA LEU A 209 -7.87 -10.70 23.50
C LEU A 209 -8.02 -11.37 22.13
N TYR A 210 -8.63 -10.67 21.16
CA TYR A 210 -8.73 -11.16 19.79
C TYR A 210 -7.34 -11.43 19.18
N LEU A 211 -6.41 -10.51 19.33
CA LEU A 211 -5.04 -10.66 18.80
C LEU A 211 -4.33 -11.86 19.45
N LEU A 212 -4.47 -12.05 20.75
CA LEU A 212 -3.92 -13.21 21.44
C LEU A 212 -4.47 -14.52 20.88
N VAL A 213 -5.79 -14.60 20.65
CA VAL A 213 -6.43 -15.76 20.02
C VAL A 213 -5.86 -16.02 18.62
N VAL A 214 -5.70 -14.98 17.79
CA VAL A 214 -5.12 -15.10 16.46
C VAL A 214 -3.68 -15.60 16.50
N ILE A 215 -2.85 -15.01 17.37
CA ILE A 215 -1.44 -15.40 17.53
C ILE A 215 -1.34 -16.85 18.01
N CYS A 216 -2.07 -17.23 19.06
CA CYS A 216 -2.09 -18.60 19.59
C CYS A 216 -2.57 -19.61 18.53
N SER A 217 -3.60 -19.25 17.75
CA SER A 217 -4.12 -20.10 16.67
C SER A 217 -3.07 -20.33 15.58
N LYS A 218 -2.32 -19.29 15.16
CA LYS A 218 -1.25 -19.40 14.17
C LYS A 218 -0.07 -20.25 14.70
N ILE A 219 0.30 -20.08 15.97
CA ILE A 219 1.34 -20.87 16.64
C ILE A 219 0.92 -22.34 16.71
N ALA A 220 -0.31 -22.63 17.13
CA ALA A 220 -0.85 -23.98 17.22
C ALA A 220 -0.88 -24.70 15.87
N ARG A 221 -1.15 -23.94 14.78
CA ARG A 221 -1.11 -24.45 13.40
C ARG A 221 0.31 -24.53 12.82
N ARG A 222 1.35 -24.29 13.60
CA ARG A 222 2.76 -24.23 13.18
C ARG A 222 3.05 -23.25 12.03
N GLN A 223 2.25 -22.20 11.89
CA GLN A 223 2.42 -21.12 10.90
C GLN A 223 3.36 -20.04 11.43
N LEU A 224 4.56 -20.43 11.89
CA LEU A 224 5.58 -19.54 12.46
C LEU A 224 6.41 -18.92 11.32
N ASP A 225 5.78 -18.04 10.56
CA ASP A 225 6.50 -17.27 9.55
C ASP A 225 7.27 -16.09 10.16
N GLN A 226 8.13 -15.47 9.37
CA GLN A 226 8.97 -14.33 9.80
C GLN A 226 8.12 -13.16 10.32
N ARG A 227 6.94 -12.95 9.72
CA ARG A 227 6.00 -11.89 10.11
C ARG A 227 5.48 -12.09 11.53
N LEU A 228 5.03 -13.30 11.82
CA LEU A 228 4.50 -13.63 13.15
C LEU A 228 5.58 -13.48 14.22
N LYS A 229 6.82 -13.93 13.92
CA LYS A 229 7.97 -13.76 14.84
C LYS A 229 8.27 -12.29 15.09
N ALA A 230 8.31 -11.45 14.04
CA ALA A 230 8.54 -10.02 14.18
C ALA A 230 7.42 -9.34 14.98
N CYS A 231 6.15 -9.67 14.72
CA CYS A 231 5.00 -9.13 15.42
C CYS A 231 5.02 -9.50 16.92
N VAL A 232 5.21 -10.78 17.22
CA VAL A 232 5.27 -11.27 18.61
C VAL A 232 6.45 -10.67 19.36
N GLY A 233 7.64 -10.63 18.75
CA GLY A 233 8.82 -10.03 19.37
C GLY A 233 8.63 -8.54 19.68
N ALA A 234 8.06 -7.78 18.72
CA ALA A 234 7.76 -6.37 18.93
C ALA A 234 6.69 -6.12 20.00
N LEU A 235 5.63 -6.95 20.05
CA LEU A 235 4.59 -6.87 21.09
C LEU A 235 5.14 -7.22 22.47
N LEU A 236 6.01 -8.23 22.60
CA LEU A 236 6.67 -8.56 23.86
C LEU A 236 7.54 -7.41 24.36
N LEU A 237 8.26 -6.73 23.48
CA LEU A 237 9.05 -5.56 23.83
C LEU A 237 8.18 -4.45 24.44
N VAL A 238 7.05 -4.14 23.80
CA VAL A 238 6.09 -3.14 24.29
C VAL A 238 5.51 -3.55 25.63
N PHE A 239 5.16 -4.82 25.80
CA PHE A 239 4.62 -5.37 27.05
C PHE A 239 5.62 -5.21 28.21
N PHE A 240 6.88 -5.63 28.03
CA PHE A 240 7.91 -5.48 29.06
C PHE A 240 8.21 -4.02 29.39
N ALA A 241 8.29 -3.14 28.37
CA ALA A 241 8.49 -1.72 28.60
C ALA A 241 7.34 -1.09 29.40
N THR A 242 6.10 -1.51 29.13
CA THR A 242 4.92 -1.05 29.89
C THR A 242 4.99 -1.49 31.37
N ILE A 243 5.44 -2.72 31.64
CA ILE A 243 5.63 -3.19 33.02
C ILE A 243 6.67 -2.33 33.74
N VAL A 244 7.79 -2.01 33.09
CA VAL A 244 8.83 -1.15 33.67
C VAL A 244 8.28 0.24 33.99
N ASP A 245 7.54 0.86 33.05
CA ASP A 245 6.94 2.18 33.26
C ASP A 245 5.92 2.19 34.40
N VAL A 246 5.03 1.18 34.46
CA VAL A 246 4.04 1.03 35.55
C VAL A 246 4.74 0.81 36.88
N SER A 247 5.78 -0.05 36.94
CA SER A 247 6.57 -0.27 38.16
C SER A 247 7.26 1.02 38.63
N GLY A 248 7.79 1.83 37.69
CA GLY A 248 8.37 3.13 37.97
C GLY A 248 7.36 4.13 38.56
N TYR A 249 6.13 4.11 38.04
CA TYR A 249 5.04 4.95 38.56
C TYR A 249 4.76 4.70 40.07
N TYR A 250 4.69 3.43 40.47
CA TYR A 250 4.44 3.08 41.87
C TYR A 250 5.67 3.30 42.78
N LYS A 251 6.89 3.39 42.23
CA LYS A 251 8.13 3.65 42.97
C LYS A 251 8.52 5.13 43.06
N THR A 252 7.59 6.07 42.74
CA THR A 252 7.85 7.52 42.76
C THR A 252 8.94 8.00 41.80
N SER A 253 9.25 7.21 40.78
CA SER A 253 10.11 7.67 39.67
C SER A 253 9.32 8.66 38.80
N ASN A 254 9.87 9.86 38.68
CA ASN A 254 9.18 10.99 38.02
C ASN A 254 9.14 10.90 36.48
N ASP A 255 9.75 9.89 35.86
CA ASP A 255 9.85 9.72 34.40
C ASP A 255 9.01 8.54 33.90
N VAL A 256 7.69 8.70 34.02
CA VAL A 256 6.74 7.68 33.59
C VAL A 256 6.53 7.71 32.05
N GLY A 257 6.59 6.54 31.44
CA GLY A 257 6.21 6.37 30.02
C GLY A 257 7.34 6.57 29.00
N VAL A 258 8.59 6.75 29.41
CA VAL A 258 9.73 6.89 28.47
C VAL A 258 10.06 5.56 27.80
N PHE A 259 10.11 4.46 28.55
CA PHE A 259 10.39 3.14 28.01
C PHE A 259 9.29 2.67 27.07
N GLY A 260 8.03 2.94 27.39
CA GLY A 260 6.89 2.69 26.50
C GLY A 260 7.01 3.43 25.17
N ARG A 261 7.36 4.71 25.19
CA ARG A 261 7.56 5.51 23.95
C ARG A 261 8.70 4.97 23.10
N ILE A 262 9.83 4.61 23.69
CA ILE A 262 10.95 4.01 22.98
C ILE A 262 10.57 2.65 22.40
N SER A 263 9.86 1.81 23.15
CA SER A 263 9.42 0.50 22.69
C SER A 263 8.41 0.60 21.53
N PHE A 264 7.50 1.58 21.55
CA PHE A 264 6.61 1.85 20.43
C PHE A 264 7.35 2.36 19.20
N LEU A 265 8.37 3.20 19.36
CA LEU A 265 9.22 3.61 18.24
C LEU A 265 9.91 2.41 17.60
N ILE A 266 10.51 1.53 18.41
CA ILE A 266 11.16 0.30 17.93
C ILE A 266 10.12 -0.62 17.26
N PHE A 267 8.95 -0.79 17.85
CA PHE A 267 7.83 -1.55 17.30
C PHE A 267 7.47 -1.08 15.89
N ILE A 268 7.27 0.22 15.70
CA ILE A 268 6.90 0.81 14.41
C ILE A 268 8.02 0.61 13.38
N VAL A 269 9.28 0.82 13.77
CA VAL A 269 10.44 0.65 12.89
C VAL A 269 10.58 -0.81 12.46
N VAL A 270 10.53 -1.76 13.39
CA VAL A 270 10.67 -3.20 13.09
C VAL A 270 9.55 -3.67 12.16
N LEU A 271 8.29 -3.35 12.47
CA LEU A 271 7.16 -3.75 11.64
C LEU A 271 7.09 -2.99 10.32
N GLY A 272 7.54 -1.74 10.29
CA GLY A 272 7.69 -0.95 9.06
C GLY A 272 8.71 -1.56 8.11
N ILE A 273 9.89 -1.92 8.60
CA ILE A 273 10.94 -2.59 7.79
C ILE A 273 10.42 -3.93 7.27
N GLU A 274 9.78 -4.74 8.12
CA GLU A 274 9.27 -6.03 7.70
C GLU A 274 8.14 -5.89 6.68
N SER A 275 7.23 -4.94 6.86
CA SER A 275 6.17 -4.63 5.88
C SER A 275 6.74 -4.15 4.54
N ALA A 276 7.76 -3.28 4.57
CA ALA A 276 8.43 -2.80 3.36
C ALA A 276 9.13 -3.94 2.61
N ARG A 277 9.86 -4.82 3.32
CA ARG A 277 10.50 -6.02 2.73
C ARG A 277 9.48 -6.90 2.02
N GLN A 278 8.33 -7.14 2.64
CA GLN A 278 7.27 -7.95 2.06
C GLN A 278 6.66 -7.31 0.81
N THR A 279 6.42 -6.00 0.85
CA THR A 279 5.92 -5.25 -0.30
C THR A 279 6.87 -5.36 -1.48
N VAL A 280 8.18 -5.16 -1.26
CA VAL A 280 9.21 -5.32 -2.30
C VAL A 280 9.26 -6.75 -2.84
N ALA A 281 9.17 -7.76 -1.96
CA ALA A 281 9.18 -9.16 -2.37
C ALA A 281 7.97 -9.52 -3.24
N ARG A 282 6.77 -9.00 -2.90
CA ARG A 282 5.55 -9.19 -3.72
C ARG A 282 5.67 -8.52 -5.08
N LEU A 283 6.19 -7.29 -5.15
CA LEU A 283 6.41 -6.58 -6.40
C LEU A 283 7.39 -7.32 -7.32
N LYS A 284 8.51 -7.81 -6.77
CA LYS A 284 9.46 -8.62 -7.52
C LYS A 284 8.84 -9.92 -8.04
N LYS A 285 8.02 -10.58 -7.22
CA LYS A 285 7.31 -11.81 -7.64
C LYS A 285 6.31 -11.51 -8.77
N GLY A 286 5.56 -10.42 -8.68
CA GLY A 286 4.64 -9.99 -9.72
C GLY A 286 5.35 -9.75 -11.06
N ARG A 287 6.44 -8.98 -11.07
CA ARG A 287 7.26 -8.75 -12.28
C ARG A 287 7.78 -10.05 -12.87
N ARG A 288 8.27 -10.95 -12.02
CA ARG A 288 8.79 -12.24 -12.51
C ARG A 288 7.71 -13.13 -13.14
N VAL A 289 6.47 -13.04 -12.66
CA VAL A 289 5.33 -13.73 -13.28
C VAL A 289 5.03 -13.12 -14.65
N GLU A 290 4.97 -11.80 -14.77
CA GLU A 290 4.80 -11.08 -16.05
C GLU A 290 5.91 -11.44 -17.05
N GLU A 291 7.19 -11.43 -16.61
CA GLU A 291 8.33 -11.83 -17.44
C GLU A 291 8.19 -13.26 -17.93
N LEU A 292 7.81 -14.20 -17.02
CA LEU A 292 7.61 -15.61 -17.39
C LEU A 292 6.43 -15.79 -18.36
N GLU A 293 5.33 -15.04 -18.18
CA GLU A 293 4.21 -15.04 -19.12
C GLU A 293 4.63 -14.51 -20.50
N GLN A 294 5.41 -13.43 -20.55
CA GLN A 294 5.95 -12.89 -21.79
C GLN A 294 6.87 -13.91 -22.49
N PHE A 295 7.79 -14.54 -21.75
CA PHE A 295 8.64 -15.60 -22.32
C PHE A 295 7.86 -16.83 -22.78
N ALA A 296 6.77 -17.17 -22.10
CA ALA A 296 5.94 -18.32 -22.46
C ALA A 296 5.07 -18.06 -23.70
N LEU A 297 4.69 -16.81 -23.96
CA LEU A 297 3.73 -16.43 -24.99
C LEU A 297 4.34 -15.70 -26.19
N ASN A 298 5.56 -15.16 -26.08
CA ASN A 298 6.21 -14.44 -27.17
C ASN A 298 7.36 -15.26 -27.76
N ASP A 299 7.62 -15.05 -29.03
CA ASP A 299 8.80 -15.58 -29.74
C ASP A 299 10.01 -14.68 -29.42
N SER A 300 11.09 -15.28 -28.92
CA SER A 300 12.28 -14.56 -28.44
C SER A 300 13.07 -13.86 -29.56
N MET A 301 12.91 -14.29 -30.80
CA MET A 301 13.61 -13.73 -31.96
C MET A 301 12.85 -12.52 -32.56
N THR A 302 11.55 -12.63 -32.71
CA THR A 302 10.73 -11.66 -33.43
C THR A 302 9.93 -10.73 -32.51
N GLY A 303 9.73 -11.10 -31.24
CA GLY A 303 8.86 -10.39 -30.29
C GLY A 303 7.37 -10.64 -30.48
N MET A 304 6.94 -11.19 -31.62
CA MET A 304 5.56 -11.60 -31.86
C MET A 304 5.07 -12.66 -30.89
N TYR A 305 3.77 -12.89 -30.81
CA TYR A 305 3.25 -14.07 -30.10
C TYR A 305 3.80 -15.37 -30.71
N ASN A 306 4.12 -16.36 -29.86
CA ASN A 306 4.61 -17.66 -30.30
C ASN A 306 3.46 -18.65 -30.55
N ARG A 307 3.79 -19.86 -30.95
CA ARG A 307 2.84 -20.96 -31.21
C ARG A 307 2.00 -21.28 -29.96
N ASN A 308 2.60 -21.25 -28.76
CA ASN A 308 1.84 -21.53 -27.52
C ASN A 308 0.72 -20.48 -27.30
N ALA A 309 0.99 -19.21 -27.61
CA ALA A 309 0.00 -18.15 -27.53
C ALA A 309 -1.12 -18.34 -28.56
N TYR A 310 -0.80 -18.79 -29.76
CA TYR A 310 -1.78 -19.15 -30.80
C TYR A 310 -2.67 -20.31 -30.32
N ASP A 311 -2.09 -21.42 -29.88
CA ASP A 311 -2.80 -22.59 -29.39
C ASP A 311 -3.70 -22.25 -28.18
N TYR A 312 -3.19 -21.39 -27.26
CA TYR A 312 -3.96 -20.91 -26.13
C TYR A 312 -5.17 -20.06 -26.57
N PHE A 313 -4.98 -19.17 -27.54
CA PHE A 313 -6.05 -18.34 -28.08
C PHE A 313 -7.13 -19.20 -28.74
N VAL A 314 -6.76 -20.09 -29.64
CA VAL A 314 -7.67 -21.01 -30.38
C VAL A 314 -8.48 -21.89 -29.42
N LYS A 315 -7.85 -22.37 -28.35
CA LYS A 315 -8.51 -23.23 -27.35
C LYS A 315 -9.53 -22.48 -26.48
N ASN A 316 -9.31 -21.20 -26.20
CA ASN A 316 -10.13 -20.46 -25.24
C ASN A 316 -11.19 -19.54 -25.89
N GLU A 317 -11.04 -19.20 -27.16
CA GLU A 317 -12.04 -18.49 -27.92
C GLU A 317 -13.24 -19.42 -28.26
N LYS A 318 -14.44 -18.91 -28.04
CA LYS A 318 -15.67 -19.72 -28.19
C LYS A 318 -16.45 -19.39 -29.47
N ASP A 319 -16.26 -18.21 -30.00
CA ASP A 319 -16.97 -17.73 -31.19
C ASP A 319 -15.98 -17.10 -32.16
N PHE A 320 -15.69 -17.82 -33.23
CA PHE A 320 -14.82 -17.40 -34.30
C PHE A 320 -15.57 -16.84 -35.50
N GLU A 321 -16.90 -16.83 -35.53
CA GLU A 321 -17.67 -16.35 -36.67
C GLU A 321 -17.25 -14.95 -37.09
N GLY A 322 -16.84 -14.79 -38.34
CA GLY A 322 -16.38 -13.52 -38.91
C GLY A 322 -14.95 -13.13 -38.56
N TYR A 323 -14.19 -14.00 -37.88
CA TYR A 323 -12.73 -13.82 -37.80
C TYR A 323 -12.08 -14.06 -39.14
N VAL A 324 -10.92 -13.43 -39.36
CA VAL A 324 -10.07 -13.68 -40.53
C VAL A 324 -8.75 -14.26 -40.02
N ILE A 325 -8.35 -15.36 -40.59
CA ILE A 325 -7.03 -15.98 -40.41
C ILE A 325 -6.21 -15.71 -41.64
N VAL A 326 -5.00 -15.16 -41.45
CA VAL A 326 -4.01 -14.94 -42.49
C VAL A 326 -2.77 -15.74 -42.16
N THR A 327 -2.28 -16.54 -43.09
CA THR A 327 -1.04 -17.28 -42.94
C THR A 327 0.02 -16.72 -43.87
N PHE A 328 1.28 -16.78 -43.41
CA PHE A 328 2.44 -16.29 -44.16
C PHE A 328 3.56 -17.32 -44.09
N ASP A 329 4.33 -17.39 -45.17
CA ASP A 329 5.52 -18.24 -45.32
C ASP A 329 6.64 -17.43 -46.01
N LEU A 330 7.85 -17.53 -45.44
CA LEU A 330 9.01 -16.80 -45.99
C LEU A 330 9.65 -17.57 -47.17
N ASN A 331 9.70 -16.94 -48.33
CA ASN A 331 10.37 -17.49 -49.50
C ASN A 331 11.89 -17.36 -49.35
N ASN A 332 12.64 -18.29 -49.95
CA ASN A 332 14.11 -18.26 -50.07
C ASN A 332 14.89 -18.20 -48.75
N LEU A 333 14.26 -18.36 -47.56
CA LEU A 333 14.95 -18.37 -46.27
C LEU A 333 16.02 -19.47 -46.21
N LYS A 334 15.71 -20.68 -46.72
CA LYS A 334 16.69 -21.75 -46.77
C LYS A 334 17.92 -21.39 -47.62
N GLN A 335 17.72 -20.77 -48.77
CA GLN A 335 18.81 -20.28 -49.60
C GLN A 335 19.65 -19.22 -48.90
N CYS A 336 19.02 -18.28 -48.16
CA CYS A 336 19.72 -17.32 -47.35
C CYS A 336 20.59 -17.97 -46.29
N ASN A 337 20.05 -18.94 -45.56
CA ASN A 337 20.79 -19.72 -44.58
C ASN A 337 21.99 -20.48 -45.16
N ASP A 338 21.73 -21.19 -46.25
CA ASP A 338 22.76 -22.04 -46.89
C ASP A 338 23.91 -21.23 -47.49
N GLN A 339 23.64 -20.02 -48.01
CA GLN A 339 24.65 -19.17 -48.68
C GLN A 339 25.34 -18.18 -47.72
N TYR A 340 24.62 -17.63 -46.74
CA TYR A 340 25.09 -16.52 -45.90
C TYR A 340 25.09 -16.84 -44.39
N GLY A 341 24.67 -18.07 -44.05
CA GLY A 341 24.64 -18.55 -42.67
C GLY A 341 23.41 -18.14 -41.87
N HIS A 342 23.20 -18.79 -40.73
CA HIS A 342 22.01 -18.65 -39.91
C HIS A 342 21.78 -17.18 -39.41
N ARG A 343 22.85 -16.42 -39.20
CA ARG A 343 22.71 -15.04 -38.77
C ARG A 343 21.99 -14.15 -39.81
N ALA A 344 22.28 -14.38 -41.11
CA ALA A 344 21.59 -13.69 -42.19
C ALA A 344 20.11 -14.11 -42.27
N GLY A 345 19.84 -15.41 -42.00
CA GLY A 345 18.48 -15.92 -41.92
C GLY A 345 17.69 -15.36 -40.74
N ASP A 346 18.35 -15.18 -39.59
CA ASP A 346 17.71 -14.55 -38.42
C ASP A 346 17.32 -13.09 -38.74
N GLU A 347 18.20 -12.32 -39.37
CA GLU A 347 17.91 -10.95 -39.82
C GLU A 347 16.77 -10.94 -40.84
N TYR A 348 16.72 -11.95 -41.75
CA TYR A 348 15.62 -12.12 -42.70
C TYR A 348 14.29 -12.31 -41.98
N ILE A 349 14.23 -13.24 -41.00
CA ILE A 349 13.03 -13.53 -40.21
C ILE A 349 12.58 -12.33 -39.44
N ILE A 350 13.49 -11.60 -38.75
CA ILE A 350 13.16 -10.42 -37.95
C ILE A 350 12.57 -9.30 -38.81
N ASN A 351 13.16 -9.01 -39.96
CA ASN A 351 12.66 -7.96 -40.85
C ASN A 351 11.30 -8.33 -41.47
N ALA A 352 11.10 -9.59 -41.86
CA ALA A 352 9.81 -10.05 -42.36
C ALA A 352 8.72 -9.99 -41.26
N ALA A 353 9.06 -10.39 -40.03
CA ALA A 353 8.17 -10.29 -38.88
C ALA A 353 7.74 -8.85 -38.62
N HIS A 354 8.65 -7.89 -38.64
CA HIS A 354 8.32 -6.47 -38.47
C HIS A 354 7.37 -5.97 -39.56
N ILE A 355 7.61 -6.33 -40.82
CA ILE A 355 6.70 -5.93 -41.90
C ILE A 355 5.29 -6.50 -41.68
N ILE A 356 5.18 -7.76 -41.26
CA ILE A 356 3.88 -8.38 -40.99
C ILE A 356 3.22 -7.67 -39.78
N GLU A 357 3.93 -7.50 -38.68
CA GLU A 357 3.40 -6.91 -37.45
C GLU A 357 2.95 -5.46 -37.67
N ASP A 358 3.78 -4.61 -38.25
CA ASP A 358 3.48 -3.19 -38.51
C ASP A 358 2.21 -2.99 -39.37
N ASN A 359 1.93 -3.96 -40.25
CA ASN A 359 0.75 -3.91 -41.10
C ASN A 359 -0.52 -4.49 -40.47
N PHE A 360 -0.37 -5.44 -39.51
CA PHE A 360 -1.50 -6.15 -38.94
C PHE A 360 -1.80 -5.87 -37.48
N GLU A 361 -0.87 -5.39 -36.65
CA GLU A 361 -1.05 -5.21 -35.19
C GLU A 361 -2.31 -4.42 -34.81
N ARG A 362 -2.67 -3.38 -35.59
CA ARG A 362 -3.87 -2.56 -35.38
C ARG A 362 -5.18 -3.31 -35.68
N TYR A 363 -5.13 -4.40 -36.43
CA TYR A 363 -6.30 -5.18 -36.83
C TYR A 363 -6.47 -6.44 -36.00
N GLY A 364 -5.37 -7.10 -35.64
CA GLY A 364 -5.40 -8.37 -34.96
C GLY A 364 -4.10 -8.69 -34.24
N LYS A 365 -3.93 -9.95 -33.87
CA LYS A 365 -2.73 -10.46 -33.21
C LYS A 365 -1.91 -11.26 -34.21
N CYS A 366 -0.59 -11.05 -34.20
CA CYS A 366 0.36 -11.71 -35.06
C CYS A 366 1.17 -12.75 -34.27
N TYR A 367 1.32 -13.93 -34.85
CA TYR A 367 1.95 -15.09 -34.26
C TYR A 367 3.04 -15.63 -35.15
N ARG A 368 4.15 -16.11 -34.57
CA ARG A 368 5.10 -16.95 -35.25
C ARG A 368 4.81 -18.40 -34.87
N ILE A 369 4.41 -19.23 -35.86
CA ILE A 369 3.95 -20.60 -35.66
C ILE A 369 5.08 -21.64 -35.87
N GLY A 370 5.98 -21.32 -36.78
CA GLY A 370 7.11 -22.18 -37.14
C GLY A 370 8.37 -21.36 -37.42
N GLY A 371 9.36 -21.98 -38.01
CA GLY A 371 10.62 -21.30 -38.35
C GLY A 371 10.44 -20.12 -39.30
N ASP A 372 9.72 -20.34 -40.40
CA ASP A 372 9.40 -19.43 -41.50
C ASP A 372 7.90 -19.15 -41.64
N GLU A 373 7.07 -19.68 -40.73
CA GLU A 373 5.61 -19.61 -40.78
C GLU A 373 5.08 -18.60 -39.76
N PHE A 374 4.20 -17.69 -40.23
CA PHE A 374 3.52 -16.70 -39.39
C PHE A 374 2.01 -16.77 -39.60
N CYS A 375 1.27 -16.31 -38.63
CA CYS A 375 -0.18 -16.25 -38.67
C CYS A 375 -0.70 -14.99 -38.02
N CYS A 376 -1.72 -14.33 -38.62
CA CYS A 376 -2.43 -13.25 -37.99
C CYS A 376 -3.90 -13.63 -37.82
N ILE A 377 -4.45 -13.37 -36.65
CA ILE A 377 -5.87 -13.58 -36.34
C ILE A 377 -6.53 -12.21 -36.11
N ILE A 378 -7.52 -11.92 -36.93
CA ILE A 378 -8.23 -10.64 -36.94
C ILE A 378 -9.66 -10.84 -36.48
N PRO A 379 -10.09 -10.20 -35.37
CA PRO A 379 -11.43 -10.36 -34.83
C PRO A 379 -12.51 -9.78 -35.75
N LYS A 380 -13.75 -10.30 -35.64
CA LYS A 380 -14.97 -9.77 -36.27
C LYS A 380 -15.13 -8.25 -35.98
N GLY A 381 -15.62 -7.52 -36.97
CA GLY A 381 -15.94 -6.10 -36.81
C GLY A 381 -14.76 -5.13 -36.98
N ARG A 382 -13.56 -5.62 -37.22
CA ARG A 382 -12.44 -4.77 -37.67
C ARG A 382 -12.58 -4.51 -39.15
N TYR A 383 -12.97 -3.25 -39.49
CA TYR A 383 -13.06 -2.85 -40.91
C TYR A 383 -11.67 -2.74 -41.52
N PHE A 384 -11.35 -3.64 -42.45
CA PHE A 384 -10.16 -3.55 -43.27
C PHE A 384 -10.39 -4.23 -44.61
N LYS A 385 -9.67 -3.76 -45.64
CA LYS A 385 -9.64 -4.42 -46.94
C LYS A 385 -8.33 -5.23 -46.97
N ILE A 386 -8.43 -6.51 -46.95
CA ILE A 386 -7.26 -7.40 -46.86
C ILE A 386 -6.34 -7.17 -48.06
N GLU A 387 -6.88 -7.00 -49.27
CA GLU A 387 -6.11 -6.78 -50.48
C GLU A 387 -5.24 -5.52 -50.38
N ARG A 388 -5.75 -4.48 -49.70
CA ARG A 388 -4.99 -3.23 -49.47
C ARG A 388 -3.84 -3.42 -48.51
N VAL A 389 -4.04 -4.24 -47.46
CA VAL A 389 -2.98 -4.54 -46.50
C VAL A 389 -1.92 -5.40 -47.15
N MET A 390 -2.31 -6.42 -47.92
CA MET A 390 -1.38 -7.25 -48.68
C MET A 390 -0.53 -6.47 -49.65
N HIS A 391 -1.16 -5.59 -50.43
CA HIS A 391 -0.43 -4.70 -51.36
C HIS A 391 0.58 -3.81 -50.61
N LYS A 392 0.23 -3.36 -49.39
CA LYS A 392 1.17 -2.59 -48.59
C LYS A 392 2.34 -3.43 -48.12
N ILE A 393 2.12 -4.70 -47.74
CA ILE A 393 3.20 -5.64 -47.41
C ILE A 393 4.14 -5.81 -48.60
N ASP A 394 3.61 -6.00 -49.80
CA ASP A 394 4.40 -6.11 -51.03
C ASP A 394 5.28 -4.88 -51.23
N GLN A 395 4.72 -3.68 -51.03
CA GLN A 395 5.49 -2.42 -51.09
C GLN A 395 6.58 -2.34 -50.03
N ASP A 396 6.26 -2.68 -48.81
CA ASP A 396 7.23 -2.64 -47.67
C ASP A 396 8.37 -3.65 -47.87
N VAL A 397 8.07 -4.82 -48.44
CA VAL A 397 9.06 -5.84 -48.85
C VAL A 397 9.94 -5.29 -50.00
N GLU A 398 9.35 -4.64 -51.00
CA GLU A 398 10.09 -4.04 -52.09
C GLU A 398 11.04 -2.94 -51.62
N ILE A 399 10.56 -2.08 -50.68
CA ILE A 399 11.38 -1.04 -50.04
C ILE A 399 12.55 -1.67 -49.26
N LEU A 400 12.30 -2.75 -48.51
CA LEU A 400 13.34 -3.47 -47.76
C LEU A 400 14.40 -4.03 -48.71
N ASN A 401 13.96 -4.66 -49.81
CA ASN A 401 14.84 -5.26 -50.80
C ASN A 401 15.71 -4.20 -51.50
N HIS A 402 15.17 -3.04 -51.81
CA HIS A 402 15.94 -1.92 -52.39
C HIS A 402 17.03 -1.36 -51.44
N LYS A 403 16.86 -1.52 -50.13
CA LYS A 403 17.87 -1.10 -49.16
C LYS A 403 19.10 -2.04 -49.10
N ASN A 404 19.04 -3.19 -49.73
CA ASN A 404 20.10 -4.24 -49.76
C ASN A 404 20.68 -4.54 -48.38
N ILE A 405 19.86 -4.51 -47.34
CA ILE A 405 20.27 -4.84 -45.94
C ILE A 405 20.46 -6.36 -45.80
N ILE A 406 19.59 -7.14 -46.51
CA ILE A 406 19.61 -8.58 -46.47
C ILE A 406 20.20 -9.05 -47.81
N PRO A 407 21.17 -10.01 -47.82
CA PRO A 407 21.88 -10.40 -49.01
C PRO A 407 21.07 -11.18 -50.03
N VAL A 408 19.87 -11.63 -49.64
CA VAL A 408 18.90 -12.35 -50.51
C VAL A 408 17.58 -11.54 -50.48
N PRO A 409 16.91 -11.34 -51.62
CA PRO A 409 15.64 -10.65 -51.62
C PRO A 409 14.60 -11.35 -50.72
N VAL A 410 14.01 -10.57 -49.83
CA VAL A 410 12.92 -11.04 -48.96
C VAL A 410 11.68 -11.26 -49.80
N GLY A 411 11.00 -12.37 -49.59
CA GLY A 411 9.71 -12.69 -50.18
C GLY A 411 8.77 -13.26 -49.14
N ILE A 412 7.58 -12.73 -49.04
CA ILE A 412 6.55 -13.17 -48.09
C ILE A 412 5.35 -13.69 -48.92
N ALA A 413 5.14 -15.00 -48.93
CA ALA A 413 3.91 -15.56 -49.45
C ALA A 413 2.81 -15.50 -48.43
N TYR A 414 1.58 -15.22 -48.83
CA TYR A 414 0.44 -15.12 -47.92
C TYR A 414 -0.84 -15.73 -48.51
N GLY A 415 -1.74 -16.11 -47.61
CA GLY A 415 -3.09 -16.51 -47.95
C GLY A 415 -4.01 -16.25 -46.76
N TYR A 416 -5.32 -16.18 -47.02
CA TYR A 416 -6.27 -15.92 -45.97
C TYR A 416 -7.58 -16.70 -46.11
N ALA A 417 -8.27 -16.89 -44.99
CA ALA A 417 -9.61 -17.45 -44.94
C ALA A 417 -10.47 -16.73 -43.90
N VAL A 418 -11.75 -16.57 -44.22
CA VAL A 418 -12.74 -16.03 -43.30
C VAL A 418 -13.44 -17.18 -42.60
N PHE A 419 -13.66 -17.04 -41.31
CA PHE A 419 -14.44 -17.96 -40.52
C PHE A 419 -15.93 -17.73 -40.77
N THR A 420 -16.64 -18.72 -41.26
CA THR A 420 -18.07 -18.69 -41.59
C THR A 420 -18.91 -19.39 -40.52
N ALA A 421 -20.22 -19.24 -40.53
CA ALA A 421 -21.12 -19.87 -39.59
C ALA A 421 -21.10 -21.43 -39.69
N ASP A 422 -20.65 -21.99 -40.83
CA ASP A 422 -20.54 -23.43 -41.06
C ASP A 422 -19.23 -24.00 -40.52
N ASP A 423 -18.27 -23.17 -40.14
CA ASP A 423 -16.98 -23.61 -39.65
C ASP A 423 -17.06 -23.91 -38.14
N THR A 424 -16.72 -25.12 -37.76
CA THR A 424 -16.71 -25.59 -36.37
C THR A 424 -15.31 -25.74 -35.78
N ASP A 425 -14.27 -25.74 -36.65
CA ASP A 425 -12.89 -26.00 -36.28
C ASP A 425 -11.96 -24.94 -36.85
N PRO A 426 -11.29 -24.14 -35.99
CA PRO A 426 -10.32 -23.12 -36.41
C PRO A 426 -9.16 -23.66 -37.25
N GLU A 427 -8.72 -24.91 -37.02
CA GLU A 427 -7.63 -25.51 -37.77
C GLU A 427 -8.02 -25.74 -39.26
N LYS A 428 -9.27 -26.11 -39.55
CA LYS A 428 -9.75 -26.23 -40.93
C LYS A 428 -9.77 -24.90 -41.66
N VAL A 429 -10.07 -23.79 -40.96
CA VAL A 429 -10.00 -22.47 -41.54
C VAL A 429 -8.57 -22.05 -41.82
N ARG A 430 -7.63 -22.38 -40.93
CA ARG A 430 -6.20 -22.19 -41.14
C ARG A 430 -5.69 -23.02 -42.33
N GLU A 431 -6.10 -24.29 -42.47
CA GLU A 431 -5.78 -25.11 -43.63
C GLU A 431 -6.23 -24.44 -44.97
N ARG A 432 -7.42 -23.82 -45.01
CA ARG A 432 -7.87 -23.06 -46.19
C ARG A 432 -6.99 -21.84 -46.47
N ALA A 433 -6.56 -21.15 -45.45
CA ALA A 433 -5.63 -20.03 -45.60
C ALA A 433 -4.27 -20.52 -46.11
N ASP A 434 -3.79 -21.64 -45.60
CA ASP A 434 -2.53 -22.29 -46.06
C ASP A 434 -2.61 -22.73 -47.53
N GLU A 435 -3.74 -23.29 -47.97
CA GLU A 435 -3.96 -23.65 -49.39
C GLU A 435 -3.94 -22.39 -50.30
N ASP A 436 -4.50 -21.26 -49.85
CA ASP A 436 -4.47 -20.03 -50.56
C ASP A 436 -3.05 -19.44 -50.63
N MET A 437 -2.31 -19.47 -49.50
CA MET A 437 -0.90 -19.10 -49.41
C MET A 437 -0.03 -19.93 -50.37
N TYR A 438 -0.26 -21.26 -50.43
CA TYR A 438 0.50 -22.11 -51.33
C TYR A 438 0.27 -21.77 -52.78
N ARG A 439 -0.96 -21.41 -53.21
CA ARG A 439 -1.28 -20.90 -54.53
C ARG A 439 -0.51 -19.62 -54.88
N ASN A 440 -0.49 -18.69 -53.93
CA ASN A 440 0.25 -17.42 -54.02
C ASN A 440 1.76 -17.69 -54.17
N LYS A 441 2.32 -18.61 -53.32
CA LYS A 441 3.74 -18.98 -53.34
C LYS A 441 4.17 -19.60 -54.70
N LYS A 442 3.29 -20.36 -55.35
CA LYS A 442 3.55 -20.91 -56.69
C LYS A 442 3.58 -19.79 -57.76
N ALA A 443 2.66 -18.85 -57.70
CA ALA A 443 2.60 -17.73 -58.65
C ALA A 443 3.86 -16.85 -58.52
N MET A 444 4.34 -16.59 -57.31
CA MET A 444 5.58 -15.80 -57.05
C MET A 444 6.85 -16.50 -57.60
N LYS A 445 6.87 -17.82 -57.71
CA LYS A 445 8.03 -18.57 -58.27
C LYS A 445 8.03 -18.62 -59.81
N GLN A 446 6.92 -18.25 -60.46
CA GLN A 446 6.78 -18.28 -61.91
C GLN A 446 6.95 -16.87 -62.54
N SER A 447 6.86 -15.83 -61.73
CA SER A 447 7.14 -14.43 -62.08
C SER A 447 8.63 -14.11 -61.83
#